data_8487ea08a03586478199c099c9585354
#
_entry.id   8487ea08a03586478199c099c9585354
#
_cell.length_a   1.000
_cell.length_b   1.000
_cell.length_c   1.000
_cell.angle_alpha   90.00
_cell.angle_beta   90.00
_cell.angle_gamma   90.00
#
_symmetry.space_group_name_H-M   'P 1'
#
loop_
_entity.id
_entity.type
_entity.pdbx_description
1 polymer ?
#
loop_
_entity_poly.entity_id
_entity_poly.type
_entity_poly.pdbx_seq_one_letter_code
_entity_poly.pdbx_strand_id
1 'polypeptide(L)'
;MNTRLPEILCACVIASPLIARGADEDRFSMEDYYKVDKVDAHFHLNTKDRNFVELAVEDRFRFVNIVVDSAGEIALRHRHQSTLALHAARPDRVAAASAFSLKGWDGPDWDAKTIRHLDATFAKGAVAVKIWKNIGMVFRDKDGELVMVDHPKFDPVFAHLQKEGIRVIGHLGEPKNCWLPLEQMTVNNDRNYFRKHAEYHMFKHPDMPSYEEQIAARDRMLEKNPKLHFIGAHFASLEWSTDELGKFLDRFPNASVDTAARIGQLQYQSERDREKVIAFLHKYQDRILYGTDFSMASDAKPEDAHARARKRWLADWKYFNTDAEMAVPELDDPVRGLALPKSVVEKIYHRNAVRLFPGSWKK
;
A
#
# COMPACT_ATOMS: atom_id res chain seq x y z
N MET A 1 -72.47 51.57 4.12
CA MET A 1 -71.18 51.35 4.77
C MET A 1 -70.61 50.04 4.21
N ASN A 2 -69.79 50.16 3.20
CA ASN A 2 -69.10 49.03 2.54
C ASN A 2 -67.65 48.92 3.09
N THR A 3 -67.38 47.86 3.85
CA THR A 3 -66.03 47.50 4.27
C THR A 3 -65.51 46.41 3.35
N ARG A 4 -64.50 46.76 2.52
CA ARG A 4 -63.71 45.81 1.70
C ARG A 4 -62.60 45.22 2.58
N LEU A 5 -62.48 43.90 2.63
CA LEU A 5 -61.36 43.14 3.17
C LEU A 5 -60.22 43.13 2.11
N PRO A 6 -58.93 43.18 2.50
CA PRO A 6 -57.82 43.07 1.56
C PRO A 6 -57.50 41.59 1.30
N GLU A 7 -57.30 41.26 0.02
CA GLU A 7 -56.79 39.99 -0.45
C GLU A 7 -55.30 39.85 -0.08
N ILE A 8 -54.93 38.81 0.63
CA ILE A 8 -53.54 38.45 0.91
C ILE A 8 -53.08 37.54 -0.25
N LEU A 9 -52.20 38.11 -1.10
CA LEU A 9 -51.48 37.33 -2.10
C LEU A 9 -50.41 36.49 -1.40
N CYS A 10 -50.59 35.17 -1.39
CA CYS A 10 -49.58 34.21 -0.93
C CYS A 10 -48.61 33.93 -2.06
N ALA A 11 -47.43 34.57 -2.03
CA ALA A 11 -46.33 34.28 -2.97
C ALA A 11 -45.63 32.97 -2.58
N CYS A 12 -45.92 31.90 -3.32
CA CYS A 12 -45.14 30.68 -3.24
C CYS A 12 -43.77 30.92 -3.83
N VAL A 13 -42.77 31.04 -2.98
CA VAL A 13 -41.35 30.98 -3.38
C VAL A 13 -41.00 29.55 -3.72
N ILE A 14 -40.89 29.23 -4.99
CA ILE A 14 -40.36 27.97 -5.48
C ILE A 14 -38.83 28.04 -5.29
N ALA A 15 -38.33 27.45 -4.21
CA ALA A 15 -36.89 27.26 -4.02
C ALA A 15 -36.42 26.21 -5.03
N SER A 16 -35.73 26.64 -6.05
CA SER A 16 -35.06 25.76 -7.00
C SER A 16 -33.94 24.96 -6.31
N PRO A 17 -33.74 23.67 -6.62
CA PRO A 17 -32.67 22.88 -6.04
C PRO A 17 -31.33 23.20 -6.71
N LEU A 18 -30.66 24.24 -6.22
CA LEU A 18 -29.29 24.62 -6.70
C LEU A 18 -28.17 23.92 -5.94
N ILE A 19 -28.48 23.02 -4.98
CA ILE A 19 -27.45 22.42 -4.11
C ILE A 19 -26.89 21.10 -4.66
N ALA A 20 -27.55 20.44 -5.61
CA ALA A 20 -27.14 19.12 -6.07
C ALA A 20 -26.04 19.13 -7.17
N ARG A 21 -25.87 20.21 -7.93
CA ARG A 21 -24.90 20.27 -9.04
C ARG A 21 -23.44 20.46 -8.60
N GLY A 22 -23.17 21.14 -7.51
CA GLY A 22 -21.80 21.43 -7.06
C GLY A 22 -21.06 20.24 -6.43
N ALA A 23 -21.78 19.26 -5.89
CA ALA A 23 -21.16 18.11 -5.21
C ALA A 23 -20.70 17.00 -6.19
N ASP A 24 -21.31 16.89 -7.37
CA ASP A 24 -20.92 15.89 -8.39
C ASP A 24 -19.72 16.36 -9.23
N GLU A 25 -19.51 17.66 -9.39
CA GLU A 25 -18.38 18.22 -10.16
C GLU A 25 -17.01 18.01 -9.47
N ASP A 26 -16.98 17.80 -8.15
CA ASP A 26 -15.74 17.61 -7.36
C ASP A 26 -15.35 16.13 -7.22
N ARG A 27 -16.03 15.19 -7.88
CA ARG A 27 -15.75 13.76 -7.82
C ARG A 27 -15.38 13.19 -9.18
N PHE A 28 -14.51 12.18 -9.20
CA PHE A 28 -14.26 11.43 -10.42
C PHE A 28 -15.39 10.43 -10.69
N SER A 29 -15.73 10.25 -11.97
CA SER A 29 -16.61 9.21 -12.45
C SER A 29 -15.83 7.93 -12.82
N MET A 30 -16.53 6.87 -13.20
CA MET A 30 -15.88 5.68 -13.76
C MET A 30 -15.20 5.96 -15.11
N GLU A 31 -15.71 6.93 -15.90
CA GLU A 31 -15.11 7.32 -17.19
C GLU A 31 -13.79 8.07 -17.02
N ASP A 32 -13.58 8.73 -15.88
CA ASP A 32 -12.33 9.44 -15.60
C ASP A 32 -11.17 8.48 -15.28
N TYR A 33 -11.45 7.20 -15.03
CA TYR A 33 -10.42 6.18 -14.80
C TYR A 33 -9.35 6.17 -15.88
N TYR A 34 -9.74 6.29 -17.15
CA TYR A 34 -8.81 6.28 -18.29
C TYR A 34 -8.14 7.64 -18.55
N LYS A 35 -8.53 8.70 -17.85
CA LYS A 35 -8.01 10.06 -18.02
C LYS A 35 -7.01 10.47 -16.95
N VAL A 36 -7.13 9.90 -15.74
CA VAL A 36 -6.33 10.25 -14.57
C VAL A 36 -5.06 9.42 -14.49
N ASP A 37 -3.92 10.09 -14.33
CA ASP A 37 -2.64 9.42 -14.08
C ASP A 37 -2.64 8.76 -12.70
N LYS A 38 -2.17 7.52 -12.64
CA LYS A 38 -2.15 6.68 -11.44
C LYS A 38 -0.79 6.03 -11.24
N VAL A 39 -0.44 5.79 -9.98
CA VAL A 39 0.72 5.00 -9.57
C VAL A 39 0.24 3.87 -8.70
N ASP A 40 0.56 2.64 -9.06
CA ASP A 40 0.51 1.50 -8.15
C ASP A 40 1.86 1.42 -7.44
N ALA A 41 1.88 1.87 -6.19
CA ALA A 41 3.11 2.04 -5.41
C ALA A 41 3.60 0.73 -4.76
N HIS A 42 2.91 -0.41 -5.02
CA HIS A 42 3.28 -1.71 -4.49
C HIS A 42 2.94 -2.83 -5.49
N PHE A 43 3.89 -3.12 -6.36
CA PHE A 43 3.73 -4.05 -7.46
C PHE A 43 4.92 -4.99 -7.60
N HIS A 44 4.73 -6.22 -8.13
CA HIS A 44 5.75 -7.25 -8.25
C HIS A 44 5.78 -7.86 -9.66
N LEU A 45 6.49 -7.22 -10.60
CA LEU A 45 6.76 -7.78 -11.92
C LEU A 45 8.07 -8.58 -11.86
N ASN A 46 7.96 -9.91 -11.82
CA ASN A 46 9.11 -10.81 -11.75
C ASN A 46 9.63 -11.21 -13.15
N THR A 47 9.57 -10.31 -14.11
CA THR A 47 9.96 -10.54 -15.52
C THR A 47 10.76 -9.36 -16.07
N LYS A 48 11.51 -9.61 -17.16
CA LYS A 48 12.12 -8.56 -17.99
C LYS A 48 11.22 -8.12 -19.14
N ASP A 49 10.15 -8.88 -19.41
CA ASP A 49 9.19 -8.56 -20.45
C ASP A 49 8.37 -7.32 -20.06
N ARG A 50 8.38 -6.34 -20.95
CA ARG A 50 7.69 -5.05 -20.78
C ARG A 50 6.23 -5.07 -21.24
N ASN A 51 5.74 -6.16 -21.85
CA ASN A 51 4.40 -6.20 -22.43
C ASN A 51 3.30 -5.87 -21.44
N PHE A 52 3.41 -6.33 -20.19
CA PHE A 52 2.47 -5.92 -19.14
C PHE A 52 2.46 -4.40 -18.94
N VAL A 53 3.63 -3.77 -18.89
CA VAL A 53 3.76 -2.32 -18.69
C VAL A 53 3.18 -1.55 -19.88
N GLU A 54 3.39 -2.06 -21.11
CA GLU A 54 2.80 -1.46 -22.31
C GLU A 54 1.26 -1.53 -22.30
N LEU A 55 0.69 -2.68 -21.93
CA LEU A 55 -0.76 -2.83 -21.79
C LEU A 55 -1.34 -1.88 -20.75
N ALA A 56 -0.66 -1.70 -19.62
CA ALA A 56 -1.10 -0.82 -18.54
C ALA A 56 -1.01 0.69 -18.86
N VAL A 57 -0.43 1.07 -20.02
CA VAL A 57 -0.44 2.47 -20.49
C VAL A 57 -1.86 2.97 -20.73
N GLU A 58 -2.75 2.12 -21.27
CA GLU A 58 -4.16 2.48 -21.47
C GLU A 58 -4.86 2.84 -20.18
N ASP A 59 -4.53 2.14 -19.08
CA ASP A 59 -5.03 2.40 -17.74
C ASP A 59 -4.34 3.59 -17.06
N ARG A 60 -3.35 4.22 -17.70
CA ARG A 60 -2.54 5.34 -17.21
C ARG A 60 -1.80 5.04 -15.90
N PHE A 61 -1.42 3.77 -15.68
CA PHE A 61 -0.64 3.38 -14.52
C PHE A 61 0.87 3.53 -14.74
N ARG A 62 1.53 3.89 -13.65
CA ARG A 62 2.96 3.77 -13.38
C ARG A 62 3.14 2.86 -12.18
N PHE A 63 4.33 2.31 -11.98
CA PHE A 63 4.58 1.29 -10.97
C PHE A 63 5.79 1.62 -10.13
N VAL A 64 5.71 1.31 -8.83
CA VAL A 64 6.88 0.99 -8.03
C VAL A 64 7.02 -0.52 -8.03
N ASN A 65 7.96 -1.05 -8.83
CA ASN A 65 8.22 -2.48 -8.90
C ASN A 65 9.15 -2.89 -7.77
N ILE A 66 8.66 -3.73 -6.86
CA ILE A 66 9.31 -4.05 -5.61
C ILE A 66 9.95 -5.43 -5.66
N VAL A 67 11.24 -5.49 -5.32
CA VAL A 67 11.96 -6.75 -5.10
C VAL A 67 11.77 -7.22 -3.66
N VAL A 68 11.62 -8.53 -3.45
CA VAL A 68 11.53 -9.16 -2.12
C VAL A 68 12.50 -10.34 -1.99
N ASP A 69 13.08 -10.53 -0.80
CA ASP A 69 13.92 -11.69 -0.44
C ASP A 69 13.07 -12.82 0.13
N SER A 70 12.29 -13.49 -0.73
CA SER A 70 11.35 -14.55 -0.32
C SER A 70 11.73 -15.96 -0.76
N ALA A 71 12.78 -16.12 -1.59
CA ALA A 71 13.13 -17.42 -2.19
C ALA A 71 14.66 -17.61 -2.33
N GLY A 72 15.41 -16.94 -1.48
CA GLY A 72 16.88 -17.05 -1.42
C GLY A 72 17.62 -16.23 -2.47
N GLU A 73 18.95 -16.25 -2.39
CA GLU A 73 19.84 -15.31 -3.07
C GLU A 73 19.77 -15.35 -4.60
N ILE A 74 19.60 -16.54 -5.19
CA ILE A 74 19.52 -16.68 -6.66
C ILE A 74 18.25 -16.00 -7.17
N ALA A 75 17.11 -16.25 -6.53
CA ALA A 75 15.84 -15.63 -6.89
C ALA A 75 15.88 -14.11 -6.65
N LEU A 76 16.45 -13.67 -5.54
CA LEU A 76 16.64 -12.25 -5.24
C LEU A 76 17.45 -11.55 -6.33
N ARG A 77 18.56 -12.14 -6.77
CA ARG A 77 19.41 -11.61 -7.85
C ARG A 77 18.66 -11.51 -9.18
N HIS A 78 17.87 -12.54 -9.53
CA HIS A 78 17.06 -12.52 -10.75
C HIS A 78 15.99 -11.43 -10.70
N ARG A 79 15.31 -11.27 -9.55
CA ARG A 79 14.32 -10.20 -9.35
C ARG A 79 14.94 -8.81 -9.48
N HIS A 80 16.13 -8.58 -8.88
CA HIS A 80 16.87 -7.32 -9.06
C HIS A 80 17.17 -7.06 -10.54
N GLN A 81 17.72 -8.07 -11.25
CA GLN A 81 18.03 -7.92 -12.66
C GLN A 81 16.80 -7.61 -13.50
N SER A 82 15.68 -8.27 -13.23
CA SER A 82 14.42 -8.05 -13.95
C SER A 82 13.86 -6.65 -13.67
N THR A 83 13.80 -6.25 -12.39
CA THR A 83 13.28 -4.94 -11.98
C THR A 83 14.11 -3.78 -12.55
N LEU A 84 15.45 -3.87 -12.48
CA LEU A 84 16.32 -2.84 -13.03
C LEU A 84 16.28 -2.81 -14.56
N ALA A 85 16.11 -3.96 -15.22
CA ALA A 85 15.94 -4.02 -16.68
C ALA A 85 14.62 -3.37 -17.12
N LEU A 86 13.51 -3.63 -16.42
CA LEU A 86 12.23 -2.97 -16.67
C LEU A 86 12.31 -1.46 -16.44
N HIS A 87 12.95 -1.03 -15.35
CA HIS A 87 13.19 0.38 -15.10
C HIS A 87 13.99 1.04 -16.21
N ALA A 88 15.10 0.43 -16.64
CA ALA A 88 15.93 0.96 -17.71
C ALA A 88 15.18 1.02 -19.07
N ALA A 89 14.30 0.05 -19.36
CA ALA A 89 13.51 0.02 -20.57
C ALA A 89 12.33 1.01 -20.57
N ARG A 90 11.72 1.25 -19.40
CA ARG A 90 10.54 2.13 -19.23
C ARG A 90 10.68 2.99 -17.96
N PRO A 91 11.68 3.92 -17.92
CA PRO A 91 11.88 4.80 -16.77
C PRO A 91 10.70 5.76 -16.55
N ASP A 92 9.92 6.01 -17.60
CA ASP A 92 8.69 6.79 -17.56
C ASP A 92 7.51 6.06 -16.87
N ARG A 93 7.61 4.74 -16.71
CA ARG A 93 6.53 3.90 -16.17
C ARG A 93 6.90 3.12 -14.92
N VAL A 94 8.14 2.69 -14.79
CA VAL A 94 8.59 1.79 -13.72
C VAL A 94 9.66 2.46 -12.87
N ALA A 95 9.38 2.65 -11.59
CA ALA A 95 10.38 2.92 -10.57
C ALA A 95 10.80 1.60 -9.92
N ALA A 96 12.09 1.45 -9.59
CA ALA A 96 12.64 0.22 -9.03
C ALA A 96 12.82 0.35 -7.51
N ALA A 97 12.27 -0.58 -6.72
CA ALA A 97 12.61 -0.73 -5.31
C ALA A 97 13.48 -1.98 -5.12
N SER A 98 14.64 -1.79 -4.47
CA SER A 98 15.60 -2.83 -4.17
C SER A 98 15.22 -3.61 -2.91
N ALA A 99 15.97 -4.64 -2.59
CA ALA A 99 15.96 -5.37 -1.32
C ALA A 99 17.37 -5.84 -1.00
N PHE A 100 17.58 -6.39 0.18
CA PHE A 100 18.86 -7.00 0.57
C PHE A 100 18.66 -8.41 1.10
N SER A 101 19.74 -9.21 1.08
CA SER A 101 19.76 -10.57 1.58
C SER A 101 20.22 -10.62 3.04
N LEU A 102 19.65 -11.54 3.81
CA LEU A 102 20.13 -11.88 5.15
C LEU A 102 21.25 -12.94 5.13
N LYS A 103 21.64 -13.42 3.95
CA LYS A 103 22.78 -14.34 3.83
C LYS A 103 24.06 -13.70 4.37
N GLY A 104 24.75 -14.46 5.23
CA GLY A 104 25.95 -13.96 5.90
C GLY A 104 25.69 -13.04 7.10
N TRP A 105 24.45 -13.01 7.58
CA TRP A 105 24.02 -12.24 8.76
C TRP A 105 24.98 -12.38 9.94
N ASP A 106 25.42 -13.59 10.26
CA ASP A 106 26.30 -13.86 11.41
C ASP A 106 27.74 -13.39 11.19
N GLY A 107 28.13 -13.03 9.96
CA GLY A 107 29.43 -12.47 9.66
C GLY A 107 29.61 -11.05 10.20
N PRO A 108 30.86 -10.62 10.48
CA PRO A 108 31.15 -9.33 11.11
C PRO A 108 30.91 -8.12 10.20
N ASP A 109 30.83 -8.32 8.89
CA ASP A 109 30.77 -7.27 7.87
C ASP A 109 29.47 -7.32 7.01
N TRP A 110 28.44 -8.00 7.50
CA TRP A 110 27.17 -8.14 6.81
C TRP A 110 26.53 -6.79 6.48
N ASP A 111 26.51 -5.87 7.45
CA ASP A 111 25.98 -4.51 7.31
C ASP A 111 26.73 -3.72 6.22
N ALA A 112 28.06 -3.74 6.25
CA ALA A 112 28.89 -3.07 5.25
C ALA A 112 28.71 -3.66 3.85
N LYS A 113 28.53 -5.00 3.71
CA LYS A 113 28.21 -5.66 2.44
C LYS A 113 26.82 -5.27 1.95
N THR A 114 25.85 -5.21 2.85
CA THR A 114 24.48 -4.81 2.57
C THR A 114 24.43 -3.38 2.07
N ILE A 115 25.08 -2.44 2.73
CA ILE A 115 25.19 -1.03 2.30
C ILE A 115 25.79 -0.94 0.90
N ARG A 116 26.94 -1.58 0.64
CA ARG A 116 27.55 -1.58 -0.70
C ARG A 116 26.63 -2.16 -1.79
N HIS A 117 25.88 -3.23 -1.46
CA HIS A 117 24.90 -3.81 -2.38
C HIS A 117 23.79 -2.80 -2.71
N LEU A 118 23.25 -2.14 -1.69
CA LEU A 118 22.16 -1.16 -1.86
C LEU A 118 22.66 0.04 -2.68
N ASP A 119 23.83 0.59 -2.39
CA ASP A 119 24.44 1.69 -3.16
C ASP A 119 24.63 1.31 -4.63
N ALA A 120 25.05 0.07 -4.91
CA ALA A 120 25.16 -0.43 -6.28
C ALA A 120 23.79 -0.53 -7.00
N THR A 121 22.69 -0.77 -6.28
CA THR A 121 21.35 -0.75 -6.87
C THR A 121 20.83 0.68 -7.06
N PHE A 122 21.12 1.58 -6.13
CA PHE A 122 20.77 3.01 -6.26
C PHE A 122 21.50 3.67 -7.42
N ALA A 123 22.77 3.36 -7.62
CA ALA A 123 23.53 3.81 -8.78
C ALA A 123 22.94 3.34 -10.12
N LYS A 124 22.12 2.27 -10.11
CA LYS A 124 21.38 1.75 -11.27
C LYS A 124 19.92 2.24 -11.35
N GLY A 125 19.54 3.20 -10.50
CA GLY A 125 18.23 3.83 -10.55
C GLY A 125 17.17 3.28 -9.58
N ALA A 126 17.55 2.40 -8.64
CA ALA A 126 16.61 2.06 -7.56
C ALA A 126 16.35 3.29 -6.67
N VAL A 127 15.11 3.47 -6.22
CA VAL A 127 14.64 4.66 -5.49
C VAL A 127 14.17 4.35 -4.07
N ALA A 128 14.09 3.09 -3.72
CA ALA A 128 13.64 2.62 -2.41
C ALA A 128 14.24 1.24 -2.07
N VAL A 129 14.11 0.85 -0.80
CA VAL A 129 14.48 -0.48 -0.28
C VAL A 129 13.27 -1.13 0.36
N LYS A 130 13.00 -2.38 0.00
CA LYS A 130 12.00 -3.23 0.65
C LYS A 130 12.63 -4.03 1.78
N ILE A 131 12.01 -3.97 2.95
CA ILE A 131 12.17 -4.95 4.02
C ILE A 131 10.96 -5.87 3.97
N TRP A 132 11.22 -7.18 4.01
CA TRP A 132 10.16 -8.18 3.93
C TRP A 132 9.94 -8.88 5.28
N LYS A 133 8.76 -9.43 5.47
CA LYS A 133 8.31 -10.09 6.71
C LYS A 133 9.12 -11.33 7.13
N ASN A 134 10.07 -11.81 6.32
CA ASN A 134 11.02 -12.83 6.78
C ASN A 134 11.80 -12.34 8.02
N ILE A 135 12.07 -11.04 8.11
CA ILE A 135 12.58 -10.41 9.33
C ILE A 135 11.43 -10.30 10.33
N GLY A 136 11.62 -10.90 11.50
CA GLY A 136 10.63 -10.96 12.57
C GLY A 136 9.68 -12.17 12.52
N MET A 137 9.59 -12.89 11.38
CA MET A 137 8.64 -14.02 11.26
C MET A 137 9.28 -15.35 10.82
N VAL A 138 10.47 -15.34 10.21
CA VAL A 138 11.06 -16.55 9.63
C VAL A 138 12.56 -16.64 9.93
N PHE A 139 13.29 -15.56 9.74
CA PHE A 139 14.74 -15.57 9.77
C PHE A 139 15.27 -15.69 11.21
N ARG A 140 16.14 -16.70 11.42
CA ARG A 140 16.85 -16.92 12.68
C ARG A 140 18.35 -16.81 12.45
N ASP A 141 19.06 -16.31 13.45
CA ASP A 141 20.52 -16.26 13.46
C ASP A 141 21.15 -17.66 13.73
N LYS A 142 22.48 -17.71 13.83
CA LYS A 142 23.24 -18.95 14.11
C LYS A 142 22.91 -19.60 15.45
N ASP A 143 22.39 -18.83 16.41
CA ASP A 143 22.03 -19.31 17.75
C ASP A 143 20.55 -19.76 17.79
N GLY A 144 19.83 -19.66 16.67
CA GLY A 144 18.42 -20.04 16.52
C GLY A 144 17.44 -18.97 16.97
N GLU A 145 17.92 -17.78 17.34
CA GLU A 145 17.09 -16.66 17.78
C GLU A 145 16.44 -15.94 16.59
N LEU A 146 15.15 -15.62 16.74
CA LEU A 146 14.42 -14.89 15.70
C LEU A 146 14.91 -13.44 15.61
N VAL A 147 15.31 -13.01 14.42
CA VAL A 147 15.83 -11.67 14.20
C VAL A 147 14.67 -10.70 13.93
N MET A 148 14.46 -9.79 14.87
CA MET A 148 13.46 -8.71 14.76
C MET A 148 14.06 -7.49 14.03
N VAL A 149 13.20 -6.64 13.45
CA VAL A 149 13.64 -5.49 12.61
C VAL A 149 14.40 -4.42 13.38
N ASP A 150 14.23 -4.34 14.69
CA ASP A 150 14.94 -3.41 15.59
C ASP A 150 16.26 -3.95 16.14
N HIS A 151 16.70 -5.14 15.66
CA HIS A 151 17.97 -5.72 16.06
C HIS A 151 19.13 -4.76 15.73
N PRO A 152 20.08 -4.52 16.68
CA PRO A 152 21.13 -3.50 16.52
C PRO A 152 22.01 -3.63 15.27
N LYS A 153 22.11 -4.83 14.72
CA LYS A 153 22.88 -5.08 13.48
C LYS A 153 22.29 -4.41 12.24
N PHE A 154 21.01 -4.04 12.26
CA PHE A 154 20.38 -3.23 11.22
C PHE A 154 20.68 -1.73 11.37
N ASP A 155 21.07 -1.26 12.56
CA ASP A 155 21.21 0.17 12.85
C ASP A 155 22.14 0.90 11.84
N PRO A 156 23.32 0.35 11.42
CA PRO A 156 24.16 0.99 10.40
C PRO A 156 23.47 1.10 9.03
N VAL A 157 22.67 0.08 8.66
CA VAL A 157 21.95 0.08 7.38
C VAL A 157 20.86 1.15 7.39
N PHE A 158 20.06 1.23 8.45
CA PHE A 158 19.01 2.25 8.57
C PHE A 158 19.58 3.67 8.67
N ALA A 159 20.67 3.84 9.41
CA ALA A 159 21.38 5.13 9.51
C ALA A 159 21.89 5.59 8.13
N HIS A 160 22.43 4.67 7.32
CA HIS A 160 22.85 4.96 5.96
C HIS A 160 21.66 5.37 5.07
N LEU A 161 20.57 4.59 5.08
CA LEU A 161 19.37 4.89 4.29
C LEU A 161 18.75 6.24 4.70
N GLN A 162 18.72 6.53 6.00
CA GLN A 162 18.25 7.81 6.52
C GLN A 162 19.14 8.97 6.05
N LYS A 163 20.46 8.82 6.11
CA LYS A 163 21.43 9.84 5.68
C LYS A 163 21.29 10.14 4.19
N GLU A 164 21.17 9.12 3.36
CA GLU A 164 21.04 9.24 1.91
C GLU A 164 19.59 9.60 1.47
N GLY A 165 18.63 9.72 2.41
CA GLY A 165 17.25 10.06 2.14
C GLY A 165 16.50 8.98 1.34
N ILE A 166 16.94 7.73 1.40
CA ILE A 166 16.32 6.60 0.70
C ILE A 166 15.05 6.16 1.43
N ARG A 167 14.00 5.86 0.67
CA ARG A 167 12.72 5.38 1.20
C ARG A 167 12.82 3.92 1.57
N VAL A 168 12.26 3.56 2.73
CA VAL A 168 12.15 2.18 3.18
C VAL A 168 10.70 1.76 3.10
N ILE A 169 10.41 0.71 2.34
CA ILE A 169 9.09 0.07 2.26
C ILE A 169 9.11 -1.13 3.18
N GLY A 170 8.42 -1.04 4.31
CA GLY A 170 8.45 -2.07 5.35
C GLY A 170 7.18 -2.93 5.36
N HIS A 171 7.33 -4.22 5.01
CA HIS A 171 6.34 -5.25 5.29
C HIS A 171 6.79 -5.97 6.57
N LEU A 172 6.34 -5.48 7.70
CA LEU A 172 6.77 -5.90 9.03
C LEU A 172 5.56 -6.45 9.79
N GLY A 173 5.53 -7.76 9.97
CA GLY A 173 4.36 -8.51 10.44
C GLY A 173 3.33 -8.78 9.33
N GLU A 174 2.37 -9.64 9.66
CA GLU A 174 1.19 -9.98 8.83
C GLU A 174 -0.03 -9.16 9.29
N PRO A 175 -1.18 -9.23 8.61
CA PRO A 175 -2.41 -8.63 9.13
C PRO A 175 -2.77 -9.18 10.50
N LYS A 176 -3.41 -8.38 11.34
CA LYS A 176 -3.80 -8.81 12.70
C LYS A 176 -4.61 -10.11 12.71
N ASN A 177 -5.39 -10.35 11.64
CA ASN A 177 -6.11 -11.60 11.44
C ASN A 177 -5.20 -12.84 11.54
N CYS A 178 -3.92 -12.74 11.20
CA CYS A 178 -2.94 -13.83 11.29
C CYS A 178 -2.83 -14.44 12.71
N TRP A 179 -3.07 -13.65 13.75
CA TRP A 179 -3.04 -14.05 15.16
C TRP A 179 -4.41 -14.37 15.74
N LEU A 180 -5.47 -14.40 14.91
CA LEU A 180 -6.83 -14.72 15.34
C LEU A 180 -7.24 -16.13 14.87
N PRO A 181 -8.13 -16.81 15.57
CA PRO A 181 -8.77 -17.99 15.04
C PRO A 181 -9.59 -17.67 13.79
N LEU A 182 -9.74 -18.62 12.85
CA LEU A 182 -10.34 -18.39 11.53
C LEU A 182 -11.74 -17.74 11.60
N GLU A 183 -12.55 -18.14 12.58
CA GLU A 183 -13.91 -17.65 12.79
C GLU A 183 -13.98 -16.19 13.27
N GLN A 184 -12.89 -15.64 13.80
CA GLN A 184 -12.79 -14.25 14.23
C GLN A 184 -12.15 -13.33 13.18
N MET A 185 -11.67 -13.89 12.07
CA MET A 185 -11.08 -13.10 11.00
C MET A 185 -12.14 -12.27 10.26
N THR A 186 -11.81 -11.04 9.96
CA THR A 186 -12.77 -10.03 9.50
C THR A 186 -13.02 -10.02 7.98
N VAL A 187 -12.08 -10.52 7.17
CA VAL A 187 -12.18 -10.52 5.70
C VAL A 187 -11.95 -11.92 5.11
N ASN A 188 -12.66 -12.19 4.02
CA ASN A 188 -12.68 -13.51 3.39
C ASN A 188 -11.30 -13.94 2.85
N ASN A 189 -10.53 -13.00 2.31
CA ASN A 189 -9.20 -13.30 1.78
C ASN A 189 -8.27 -13.87 2.87
N ASP A 190 -8.16 -13.18 4.02
CA ASP A 190 -7.32 -13.62 5.12
C ASP A 190 -7.78 -14.97 5.67
N ARG A 191 -9.09 -15.12 5.87
CA ARG A 191 -9.70 -16.39 6.34
C ARG A 191 -9.38 -17.55 5.40
N ASN A 192 -9.50 -17.33 4.09
CA ASN A 192 -9.22 -18.35 3.06
C ASN A 192 -7.73 -18.64 2.93
N TYR A 193 -6.88 -17.61 3.03
CA TYR A 193 -5.44 -17.76 2.97
C TYR A 193 -4.92 -18.57 4.16
N PHE A 194 -5.21 -18.18 5.39
CA PHE A 194 -4.70 -18.86 6.58
C PHE A 194 -5.33 -20.25 6.79
N ARG A 195 -6.52 -20.51 6.25
CA ARG A 195 -7.08 -21.86 6.21
C ARG A 195 -6.22 -22.83 5.38
N LYS A 196 -5.64 -22.33 4.27
CA LYS A 196 -4.82 -23.13 3.33
C LYS A 196 -3.35 -23.17 3.71
N HIS A 197 -2.87 -22.17 4.45
CA HIS A 197 -1.47 -21.96 4.80
C HIS A 197 -1.30 -21.89 6.31
N ALA A 198 -1.49 -23.06 6.96
CA ALA A 198 -1.42 -23.18 8.41
C ALA A 198 -0.03 -22.81 8.97
N GLU A 199 1.02 -22.98 8.17
CA GLU A 199 2.41 -22.62 8.47
C GLU A 199 2.63 -21.10 8.65
N TYR A 200 1.77 -20.28 8.07
CA TYR A 200 1.79 -18.80 8.22
C TYR A 200 0.73 -18.30 9.20
N HIS A 201 -0.10 -19.16 9.76
CA HIS A 201 -1.18 -18.78 10.66
C HIS A 201 -0.66 -18.71 12.10
N MET A 202 -0.18 -17.55 12.53
CA MET A 202 0.50 -17.33 13.83
C MET A 202 -0.33 -17.71 15.06
N PHE A 203 -1.66 -17.67 14.96
CA PHE A 203 -2.54 -18.23 16.00
C PHE A 203 -2.18 -19.69 16.39
N LYS A 204 -1.61 -20.46 15.44
CA LYS A 204 -1.18 -21.86 15.66
C LYS A 204 0.27 -21.99 16.10
N HIS A 205 0.99 -20.88 16.23
CA HIS A 205 2.42 -20.84 16.55
C HIS A 205 2.66 -19.93 17.76
N PRO A 206 2.23 -20.35 18.99
CA PRO A 206 2.30 -19.52 20.19
C PRO A 206 3.74 -19.23 20.68
N ASP A 207 4.72 -19.94 20.15
CA ASP A 207 6.16 -19.74 20.35
C ASP A 207 6.75 -18.63 19.47
N MET A 208 5.98 -18.14 18.50
CA MET A 208 6.38 -17.01 17.65
C MET A 208 5.96 -15.68 18.29
N PRO A 209 6.62 -14.56 17.93
CA PRO A 209 6.26 -13.27 18.45
C PRO A 209 4.78 -12.92 18.23
N SER A 210 4.19 -12.29 19.22
CA SER A 210 2.83 -11.75 19.14
C SER A 210 2.74 -10.64 18.07
N TYR A 211 1.52 -10.32 17.69
CA TYR A 211 1.25 -9.18 16.81
C TYR A 211 1.81 -7.88 17.40
N GLU A 212 1.60 -7.67 18.70
CA GLU A 212 2.05 -6.49 19.43
C GLU A 212 3.59 -6.36 19.46
N GLU A 213 4.30 -7.48 19.59
CA GLU A 213 5.77 -7.51 19.53
C GLU A 213 6.30 -7.14 18.15
N GLN A 214 5.64 -7.60 17.06
CA GLN A 214 5.99 -7.21 15.70
C GLN A 214 5.83 -5.68 15.50
N ILE A 215 4.70 -5.14 15.93
CA ILE A 215 4.41 -3.70 15.82
C ILE A 215 5.38 -2.89 16.68
N ALA A 216 5.67 -3.33 17.92
CA ALA A 216 6.61 -2.67 18.81
C ALA A 216 8.04 -2.67 18.26
N ALA A 217 8.50 -3.76 17.63
CA ALA A 217 9.83 -3.82 16.99
C ALA A 217 9.95 -2.83 15.83
N ARG A 218 8.90 -2.72 14.98
CA ARG A 218 8.82 -1.70 13.94
C ARG A 218 8.92 -0.28 14.52
N ASP A 219 8.15 -0.02 15.56
CA ASP A 219 8.08 1.30 16.17
C ASP A 219 9.44 1.69 16.81
N ARG A 220 10.11 0.77 17.52
CA ARG A 220 11.46 1.02 18.04
C ARG A 220 12.49 1.28 16.94
N MET A 221 12.39 0.58 15.80
CA MET A 221 13.24 0.85 14.64
C MET A 221 13.03 2.28 14.12
N LEU A 222 11.77 2.75 14.03
CA LEU A 222 11.44 4.11 13.61
C LEU A 222 11.87 5.17 14.63
N GLU A 223 11.76 4.89 15.93
CA GLU A 223 12.25 5.79 17.00
C GLU A 223 13.76 5.99 16.95
N LYS A 224 14.53 4.94 16.66
CA LYS A 224 15.97 5.02 16.44
C LYS A 224 16.31 5.84 15.19
N ASN A 225 15.40 5.90 14.19
CA ASN A 225 15.62 6.53 12.90
C ASN A 225 14.56 7.58 12.57
N PRO A 226 14.42 8.68 13.34
CA PRO A 226 13.28 9.60 13.25
C PRO A 226 13.19 10.39 11.94
N LYS A 227 14.26 10.46 11.16
CA LYS A 227 14.29 11.12 9.84
C LYS A 227 14.15 10.13 8.68
N LEU A 228 14.02 8.84 8.95
CA LEU A 228 13.84 7.82 7.92
C LEU A 228 12.49 8.01 7.23
N HIS A 229 12.50 8.10 5.91
CA HIS A 229 11.27 8.08 5.12
C HIS A 229 10.77 6.64 5.03
N PHE A 230 9.80 6.30 5.85
CA PHE A 230 9.22 4.97 5.94
C PHE A 230 7.86 4.89 5.24
N ILE A 231 7.66 3.86 4.44
CA ILE A 231 6.37 3.52 3.83
C ILE A 231 5.94 2.18 4.43
N GLY A 232 4.98 2.24 5.33
CA GLY A 232 4.39 1.04 5.93
C GLY A 232 3.55 0.30 4.90
N ALA A 233 4.09 -0.78 4.34
CA ALA A 233 3.36 -1.63 3.42
C ALA A 233 2.10 -2.21 4.12
N HIS A 234 1.03 -2.41 3.34
CA HIS A 234 -0.19 -3.04 3.85
C HIS A 234 -0.80 -2.28 5.04
N PHE A 235 -0.89 -0.93 4.94
CA PHE A 235 -1.28 -0.05 6.04
C PHE A 235 -0.40 -0.24 7.29
N ALA A 236 0.90 -0.51 7.11
CA ALA A 236 1.85 -0.76 8.19
C ALA A 236 1.43 -1.90 9.14
N SER A 237 0.67 -2.89 8.63
CA SER A 237 0.04 -3.98 9.43
C SER A 237 -0.91 -3.48 10.53
N LEU A 238 -1.47 -2.27 10.37
CA LEU A 238 -2.52 -1.67 11.22
C LEU A 238 -3.86 -1.57 10.48
N GLU A 239 -4.02 -2.34 9.42
CA GLU A 239 -5.16 -2.34 8.50
C GLU A 239 -6.52 -2.55 9.17
N TRP A 240 -6.52 -3.18 10.34
CA TRP A 240 -7.72 -3.53 11.10
C TRP A 240 -8.39 -2.34 11.79
N SER A 241 -7.70 -1.19 11.92
CA SER A 241 -8.24 -0.01 12.59
C SER A 241 -7.68 1.30 12.04
N THR A 242 -8.55 2.12 11.47
CA THR A 242 -8.20 3.49 11.04
C THR A 242 -7.76 4.37 12.21
N ASP A 243 -8.21 4.10 13.46
CA ASP A 243 -7.75 4.84 14.64
C ASP A 243 -6.30 4.50 14.98
N GLU A 244 -5.93 3.22 15.02
CA GLU A 244 -4.56 2.79 15.30
C GLU A 244 -3.59 3.24 14.20
N LEU A 245 -4.04 3.16 12.94
CA LEU A 245 -3.28 3.68 11.81
C LEU A 245 -3.10 5.21 11.91
N GLY A 246 -4.12 5.93 12.35
CA GLY A 246 -4.04 7.37 12.61
C GLY A 246 -3.04 7.70 13.71
N LYS A 247 -3.06 6.98 14.84
CA LYS A 247 -2.07 7.14 15.92
C LYS A 247 -0.64 6.90 15.45
N PHE A 248 -0.43 5.88 14.62
CA PHE A 248 0.87 5.60 14.00
C PHE A 248 1.35 6.76 13.13
N LEU A 249 0.49 7.27 12.26
CA LEU A 249 0.82 8.40 11.39
C LEU A 249 1.07 9.69 12.18
N ASP A 250 0.33 9.94 13.25
CA ASP A 250 0.56 11.11 14.12
C ASP A 250 1.89 10.99 14.91
N ARG A 251 2.25 9.76 15.33
CA ARG A 251 3.52 9.50 16.06
C ARG A 251 4.75 9.61 15.18
N PHE A 252 4.67 9.16 13.91
CA PHE A 252 5.80 9.10 12.99
C PHE A 252 5.60 10.04 11.79
N PRO A 253 5.95 11.33 11.88
CA PRO A 253 5.65 12.33 10.85
C PRO A 253 6.30 12.04 9.48
N ASN A 254 7.41 11.28 9.43
CA ASN A 254 8.08 10.88 8.20
C ASN A 254 7.59 9.53 7.65
N ALA A 255 6.61 8.89 8.29
CA ALA A 255 6.01 7.67 7.77
C ALA A 255 4.84 7.99 6.82
N SER A 256 4.65 7.18 5.83
CA SER A 256 3.48 7.05 4.95
C SER A 256 3.04 5.58 4.93
N VAL A 257 1.92 5.27 4.32
CA VAL A 257 1.43 3.89 4.22
C VAL A 257 0.90 3.62 2.82
N ASP A 258 0.90 2.36 2.38
CA ASP A 258 0.23 1.95 1.16
C ASP A 258 -1.01 1.08 1.46
N THR A 259 -1.92 1.03 0.48
CA THR A 259 -3.18 0.26 0.56
C THR A 259 -3.03 -1.20 0.15
N ALA A 260 -1.82 -1.63 -0.19
CA ALA A 260 -1.54 -2.91 -0.85
C ALA A 260 -2.21 -4.10 -0.15
N ALA A 261 -2.98 -4.86 -0.89
CA ALA A 261 -3.75 -6.02 -0.43
C ALA A 261 -4.70 -5.78 0.78
N ARG A 262 -4.97 -4.52 1.16
CA ARG A 262 -5.74 -4.20 2.38
C ARG A 262 -6.96 -3.28 2.15
N ILE A 263 -7.34 -3.05 0.89
CA ILE A 263 -8.58 -2.30 0.60
C ILE A 263 -9.80 -3.03 1.17
N GLY A 264 -9.81 -4.38 1.17
CA GLY A 264 -10.86 -5.17 1.82
C GLY A 264 -11.04 -4.84 3.31
N GLN A 265 -9.97 -4.51 4.02
CA GLN A 265 -10.04 -4.08 5.43
C GLN A 265 -10.65 -2.68 5.58
N LEU A 266 -10.41 -1.76 4.65
CA LEU A 266 -11.14 -0.48 4.62
C LEU A 266 -12.61 -0.68 4.28
N GLN A 267 -12.93 -1.57 3.34
CA GLN A 267 -14.29 -1.93 2.98
C GLN A 267 -15.05 -2.50 4.19
N TYR A 268 -14.41 -3.41 4.94
CA TYR A 268 -14.96 -3.96 6.19
C TYR A 268 -15.25 -2.89 7.23
N GLN A 269 -14.36 -1.91 7.40
CA GLN A 269 -14.56 -0.80 8.33
C GLN A 269 -15.62 0.19 7.83
N SER A 270 -15.65 0.47 6.51
CA SER A 270 -16.62 1.40 5.92
C SER A 270 -18.06 0.85 5.87
N GLU A 271 -18.22 -0.46 5.80
CA GLU A 271 -19.54 -1.10 5.94
C GLU A 271 -20.17 -0.80 7.33
N ARG A 272 -19.32 -0.67 8.35
CA ARG A 272 -19.73 -0.40 9.76
C ARG A 272 -19.81 1.08 10.08
N ASP A 273 -18.82 1.84 9.61
CA ASP A 273 -18.72 3.29 9.83
C ASP A 273 -18.01 3.96 8.65
N ARG A 274 -18.77 4.22 7.59
CA ARG A 274 -18.28 4.83 6.35
C ARG A 274 -17.68 6.21 6.58
N GLU A 275 -18.34 7.02 7.40
CA GLU A 275 -17.92 8.40 7.64
C GLU A 275 -16.58 8.47 8.39
N LYS A 276 -16.33 7.52 9.28
CA LYS A 276 -15.05 7.38 9.96
C LYS A 276 -13.92 7.07 8.98
N VAL A 277 -14.13 6.15 8.03
CA VAL A 277 -13.14 5.82 7.00
C VAL A 277 -12.89 7.03 6.10
N ILE A 278 -13.93 7.75 5.68
CA ILE A 278 -13.81 8.98 4.89
C ILE A 278 -13.01 10.04 5.67
N ALA A 279 -13.33 10.28 6.93
CA ALA A 279 -12.63 11.26 7.77
C ALA A 279 -11.13 10.89 7.93
N PHE A 280 -10.81 9.61 8.11
CA PHE A 280 -9.43 9.12 8.15
C PHE A 280 -8.69 9.42 6.85
N LEU A 281 -9.26 9.05 5.70
CA LEU A 281 -8.65 9.29 4.39
C LEU A 281 -8.47 10.78 4.10
N HIS A 282 -9.40 11.63 4.51
CA HIS A 282 -9.27 13.08 4.43
C HIS A 282 -8.13 13.62 5.29
N LYS A 283 -8.06 13.20 6.56
CA LYS A 283 -7.03 13.68 7.50
C LYS A 283 -5.63 13.31 7.02
N TYR A 284 -5.46 12.08 6.53
CA TYR A 284 -4.14 11.55 6.17
C TYR A 284 -3.90 11.45 4.66
N GLN A 285 -4.69 12.16 3.85
CA GLN A 285 -4.64 12.11 2.38
C GLN A 285 -3.25 12.33 1.77
N ASP A 286 -2.37 13.05 2.46
CA ASP A 286 -0.99 13.32 2.02
C ASP A 286 0.01 12.21 2.41
N ARG A 287 -0.45 11.18 3.11
CA ARG A 287 0.38 10.11 3.70
C ARG A 287 0.00 8.71 3.21
N ILE A 288 -0.99 8.58 2.36
CA ILE A 288 -1.52 7.31 1.85
C ILE A 288 -1.17 7.17 0.37
N LEU A 289 -0.62 6.01 -0.02
CA LEU A 289 -0.34 5.65 -1.41
C LEU A 289 -1.26 4.52 -1.85
N TYR A 290 -1.78 4.61 -3.06
CA TYR A 290 -2.44 3.47 -3.68
C TYR A 290 -1.42 2.39 -4.03
N GLY A 291 -1.72 1.15 -3.73
CA GLY A 291 -0.95 -0.03 -4.06
C GLY A 291 -1.85 -1.27 -4.04
N THR A 292 -1.55 -2.24 -4.91
CA THR A 292 -2.36 -3.47 -5.01
C THR A 292 -1.71 -4.71 -4.42
N ASP A 293 -0.39 -4.76 -4.30
CA ASP A 293 0.39 -5.98 -4.04
C ASP A 293 0.21 -7.03 -5.15
N PHE A 294 -0.13 -6.59 -6.36
CA PHE A 294 -0.29 -7.50 -7.48
C PHE A 294 1.05 -8.10 -7.88
N SER A 295 1.06 -9.42 -8.06
CA SER A 295 2.25 -10.14 -8.50
C SER A 295 2.03 -10.81 -9.85
N MET A 296 2.98 -10.62 -10.76
CA MET A 296 3.09 -11.35 -12.01
C MET A 296 4.33 -12.25 -11.98
N ALA A 297 4.11 -13.55 -12.07
CA ALA A 297 5.20 -14.53 -12.21
C ALA A 297 5.89 -14.39 -13.56
N SER A 298 7.15 -14.85 -13.65
CA SER A 298 7.97 -14.73 -14.87
C SER A 298 7.45 -15.50 -16.08
N ASP A 299 6.63 -16.53 -15.85
CA ASP A 299 6.02 -17.42 -16.83
C ASP A 299 4.53 -17.08 -17.11
N ALA A 300 3.98 -16.07 -16.43
CA ALA A 300 2.61 -15.64 -16.64
C ALA A 300 2.48 -14.88 -17.97
N LYS A 301 1.36 -15.10 -18.69
CA LYS A 301 1.02 -14.32 -19.89
C LYS A 301 0.68 -12.88 -19.50
N PRO A 302 1.33 -11.87 -20.10
CA PRO A 302 1.10 -10.47 -19.77
C PRO A 302 -0.36 -10.03 -19.91
N GLU A 303 -1.07 -10.53 -20.93
CA GLU A 303 -2.46 -10.20 -21.21
C GLU A 303 -3.40 -10.69 -20.10
N ASP A 304 -3.22 -11.93 -19.64
CA ASP A 304 -4.01 -12.52 -18.56
C ASP A 304 -3.72 -11.81 -17.23
N ALA A 305 -2.45 -11.50 -16.98
CA ALA A 305 -2.04 -10.74 -15.79
C ALA A 305 -2.65 -9.33 -15.80
N HIS A 306 -2.57 -8.64 -16.95
CA HIS A 306 -3.14 -7.30 -17.11
C HIS A 306 -4.66 -7.29 -16.94
N ALA A 307 -5.37 -8.27 -17.51
CA ALA A 307 -6.83 -8.39 -17.31
C ALA A 307 -7.22 -8.53 -15.82
N ARG A 308 -6.45 -9.35 -15.06
CA ARG A 308 -6.66 -9.48 -13.61
C ARG A 308 -6.35 -8.18 -12.84
N ALA A 309 -5.24 -7.52 -13.18
CA ALA A 309 -4.86 -6.26 -12.56
C ALA A 309 -5.90 -5.16 -12.86
N ARG A 310 -6.33 -5.01 -14.14
CA ARG A 310 -7.36 -4.04 -14.56
C ARG A 310 -8.68 -4.26 -13.83
N LYS A 311 -9.12 -5.53 -13.67
CA LYS A 311 -10.33 -5.84 -12.90
C LYS A 311 -10.23 -5.32 -11.46
N ARG A 312 -9.08 -5.48 -10.80
CA ARG A 312 -8.83 -4.97 -9.45
C ARG A 312 -8.80 -3.45 -9.44
N TRP A 313 -8.02 -2.84 -10.33
CA TRP A 313 -7.92 -1.37 -10.41
C TRP A 313 -9.28 -0.69 -10.61
N LEU A 314 -10.14 -1.25 -11.48
CA LEU A 314 -11.50 -0.71 -11.71
C LEU A 314 -12.41 -0.89 -10.49
N ALA A 315 -12.32 -2.01 -9.77
CA ALA A 315 -13.06 -2.21 -8.54
C ALA A 315 -12.62 -1.24 -7.43
N ASP A 316 -11.32 -1.07 -7.26
CA ASP A 316 -10.75 -0.13 -6.30
C ASP A 316 -11.09 1.33 -6.67
N TRP A 317 -11.01 1.68 -7.98
CA TRP A 317 -11.43 3.00 -8.47
C TRP A 317 -12.91 3.27 -8.17
N LYS A 318 -13.79 2.29 -8.41
CA LYS A 318 -15.21 2.39 -8.09
C LYS A 318 -15.43 2.66 -6.60
N TYR A 319 -14.72 1.92 -5.74
CA TYR A 319 -14.84 2.06 -4.28
C TYR A 319 -14.44 3.45 -3.78
N PHE A 320 -13.33 4.01 -4.27
CA PHE A 320 -12.87 5.32 -3.83
C PHE A 320 -13.70 6.49 -4.41
N ASN A 321 -14.19 6.37 -5.64
CA ASN A 321 -14.72 7.51 -6.41
C ASN A 321 -16.23 7.60 -6.49
N THR A 322 -16.98 6.51 -6.24
CA THR A 322 -18.43 6.50 -6.35
C THR A 322 -19.09 6.22 -5.00
N ASP A 323 -20.36 6.54 -4.87
CA ASP A 323 -21.19 6.15 -3.71
C ASP A 323 -22.06 4.92 -3.99
N ALA A 324 -21.84 4.24 -5.11
CA ALA A 324 -22.61 3.09 -5.53
C ALA A 324 -22.37 1.89 -4.59
N GLU A 325 -23.42 1.12 -4.36
CA GLU A 325 -23.27 -0.21 -3.76
C GLU A 325 -22.49 -1.14 -4.69
N MET A 326 -21.66 -2.00 -4.09
CA MET A 326 -20.87 -2.97 -4.81
C MET A 326 -20.64 -4.23 -3.99
N ALA A 327 -20.82 -5.39 -4.61
CA ALA A 327 -20.35 -6.64 -4.04
C ALA A 327 -18.81 -6.69 -4.13
N VAL A 328 -18.18 -7.09 -3.04
CA VAL A 328 -16.73 -7.21 -2.96
C VAL A 328 -16.35 -8.62 -2.48
N PRO A 329 -15.26 -9.23 -2.98
CA PRO A 329 -14.89 -10.61 -2.61
C PRO A 329 -14.56 -10.77 -1.12
N GLU A 330 -14.21 -9.68 -0.47
CA GLU A 330 -13.71 -9.66 0.91
C GLU A 330 -14.82 -9.72 1.96
N LEU A 331 -16.06 -9.41 1.58
CA LEU A 331 -17.20 -9.31 2.49
C LEU A 331 -18.38 -10.12 1.95
N ASP A 332 -19.25 -10.58 2.86
CA ASP A 332 -20.47 -11.28 2.51
C ASP A 332 -21.58 -10.30 2.10
N ASP A 333 -21.60 -9.10 2.71
CA ASP A 333 -22.53 -8.04 2.40
C ASP A 333 -21.94 -7.00 1.43
N PRO A 334 -22.78 -6.34 0.60
CA PRO A 334 -22.32 -5.28 -0.28
C PRO A 334 -21.82 -4.06 0.51
N VAL A 335 -20.82 -3.38 -0.03
CA VAL A 335 -20.28 -2.14 0.54
C VAL A 335 -20.62 -0.94 -0.33
N ARG A 336 -20.90 0.19 0.28
CA ARG A 336 -21.07 1.47 -0.40
C ARG A 336 -19.72 2.14 -0.62
N GLY A 337 -19.47 2.61 -1.84
CA GLY A 337 -18.25 3.33 -2.18
C GLY A 337 -18.10 4.65 -1.39
N LEU A 338 -16.90 5.18 -1.33
CA LEU A 338 -16.54 6.31 -0.46
C LEU A 338 -16.85 7.67 -1.07
N ALA A 339 -16.94 7.76 -2.39
CA ALA A 339 -17.19 9.01 -3.12
C ALA A 339 -16.26 10.16 -2.69
N LEU A 340 -14.97 9.90 -2.63
CA LEU A 340 -13.97 10.88 -2.19
C LEU A 340 -13.84 12.04 -3.18
N PRO A 341 -13.50 13.25 -2.72
CA PRO A 341 -13.18 14.37 -3.60
C PRO A 341 -11.99 14.08 -4.51
N LYS A 342 -11.99 14.66 -5.73
CA LYS A 342 -10.89 14.55 -6.71
C LYS A 342 -9.53 14.84 -6.09
N SER A 343 -9.44 15.87 -5.28
CA SER A 343 -8.19 16.29 -4.63
C SER A 343 -7.60 15.23 -3.72
N VAL A 344 -8.44 14.46 -3.01
CA VAL A 344 -8.02 13.34 -2.13
C VAL A 344 -7.58 12.15 -2.98
N VAL A 345 -8.37 11.79 -4.00
CA VAL A 345 -8.08 10.67 -4.90
C VAL A 345 -6.77 10.90 -5.66
N GLU A 346 -6.56 12.10 -6.22
CA GLU A 346 -5.31 12.45 -6.91
C GLU A 346 -4.08 12.32 -6.02
N LYS A 347 -4.18 12.66 -4.73
CA LYS A 347 -3.08 12.48 -3.77
C LYS A 347 -2.79 11.00 -3.56
N ILE A 348 -3.81 10.21 -3.25
CA ILE A 348 -3.67 8.78 -2.95
C ILE A 348 -3.15 8.01 -4.19
N TYR A 349 -3.74 8.27 -5.37
CA TYR A 349 -3.41 7.53 -6.58
C TYR A 349 -2.15 8.01 -7.32
N HIS A 350 -1.71 9.27 -7.08
CA HIS A 350 -0.62 9.80 -7.90
C HIS A 350 0.34 10.72 -7.14
N ARG A 351 -0.15 11.85 -6.59
CA ARG A 351 0.72 12.94 -6.13
C ARG A 351 1.66 12.52 -5.00
N ASN A 352 1.19 11.69 -4.07
CA ASN A 352 2.01 11.20 -2.95
C ASN A 352 3.15 10.31 -3.44
N ALA A 353 2.90 9.42 -4.39
CA ALA A 353 3.95 8.59 -4.97
C ALA A 353 5.00 9.44 -5.69
N VAL A 354 4.59 10.41 -6.51
CA VAL A 354 5.52 11.33 -7.20
C VAL A 354 6.38 12.12 -6.20
N ARG A 355 5.79 12.58 -5.11
CA ARG A 355 6.52 13.30 -4.04
C ARG A 355 7.48 12.40 -3.27
N LEU A 356 7.07 11.17 -2.97
CA LEU A 356 7.86 10.23 -2.18
C LEU A 356 8.98 9.58 -2.98
N PHE A 357 8.84 9.43 -4.30
CA PHE A 357 9.87 8.86 -5.18
C PHE A 357 10.36 9.93 -6.18
N PRO A 358 11.05 10.98 -5.70
CA PRO A 358 11.47 12.09 -6.54
C PRO A 358 12.46 11.59 -7.61
N GLY A 359 12.27 12.09 -8.82
CA GLY A 359 13.09 11.70 -9.96
C GLY A 359 12.66 10.42 -10.67
N SER A 360 11.66 9.70 -10.14
CA SER A 360 11.02 8.59 -10.83
C SER A 360 10.12 9.09 -11.97
N TRP A 361 9.86 8.22 -12.93
CA TRP A 361 8.93 8.44 -14.06
C TRP A 361 9.24 9.70 -14.87
N LYS A 362 10.54 10.02 -15.05
CA LYS A 362 10.98 11.07 -15.96
C LYS A 362 10.65 10.70 -17.40
N LYS A 363 10.20 11.72 -18.17
CA LYS A 363 9.96 11.55 -19.60
C LYS A 363 11.28 11.45 -20.37
#